data_d9b849785a79704974273d42fa02a55a
#
_entry.id   d9b849785a79704974273d42fa02a55a
#
_cell.length_a   1.000
_cell.length_b   1.000
_cell.length_c   1.000
_cell.angle_alpha   90.00
_cell.angle_beta   90.00
_cell.angle_gamma   90.00
#
_symmetry.space_group_name_H-M   'P 1'
#
loop_
_entity.id
_entity.type
_entity.pdbx_description
1 polymer ?
#
loop_
_entity_poly.entity_id
_entity_poly.type
_entity_poly.pdbx_seq_one_letter_code
_entity_poly.pdbx_strand_id
1 'polypeptide(L)'
;LEFRRVLFRSHPEVLHTVEGKKMLSNFVLGVCGCAGDWKMDAFVEHTIREIREKVGDGKVLLALSGGVDSSVAAGLLSRAIGKQLTCVFVDHGLLRKDEGDEVEGVFGPNGQFDLNFIRVNAQQRYYDKLAGVTEPEAKRKIIGEEFIRIFEEEAKKIGAVDFLAQGTIYPDVVESGLGGESAVIKSHHNVGGLPDFVDFKEIIEPLRDLFKDEVRKAGLELGIPERLVFRQPFPGPGLG
;
A
#
# COMPACT_ATOMS: atom_id res chain seq x y z
N LEU A 1 14.03 -40.81 -13.07
CA LEU A 1 12.58 -40.55 -12.92
C LEU A 1 12.26 -39.23 -13.63
N GLU A 2 11.96 -39.32 -14.93
CA GLU A 2 11.39 -38.20 -15.69
C GLU A 2 9.98 -37.94 -15.17
N PHE A 3 9.82 -36.91 -14.37
CA PHE A 3 8.50 -36.36 -14.06
C PHE A 3 7.93 -35.82 -15.37
N ARG A 4 6.98 -36.53 -15.96
CA ARG A 4 6.19 -36.05 -17.09
C ARG A 4 5.32 -34.88 -16.61
N ARG A 5 5.85 -33.67 -16.68
CA ARG A 5 5.19 -32.39 -16.34
C ARG A 5 3.98 -32.05 -17.23
N VAL A 6 3.50 -32.97 -18.05
CA VAL A 6 2.55 -32.66 -19.13
C VAL A 6 1.12 -33.16 -18.86
N LEU A 7 0.86 -33.85 -17.76
CA LEU A 7 -0.40 -34.62 -17.65
C LEU A 7 -1.48 -33.97 -16.77
N PHE A 8 -1.25 -32.84 -16.15
CA PHE A 8 -2.28 -32.18 -15.37
C PHE A 8 -2.43 -30.71 -15.78
N ARG A 9 -3.43 -30.43 -16.62
CA ARG A 9 -3.94 -29.10 -16.91
C ARG A 9 -5.27 -28.91 -16.18
N SER A 10 -5.27 -29.04 -14.89
CA SER A 10 -6.42 -28.66 -14.05
C SER A 10 -6.17 -27.28 -13.45
N HIS A 11 -7.21 -26.49 -13.39
CA HIS A 11 -7.22 -25.18 -12.74
C HIS A 11 -8.15 -25.24 -11.53
N PRO A 12 -7.72 -25.86 -10.41
CA PRO A 12 -8.55 -25.96 -9.21
C PRO A 12 -8.81 -24.60 -8.56
N GLU A 13 -7.97 -23.61 -8.85
CA GLU A 13 -8.06 -22.25 -8.34
C GLU A 13 -9.19 -21.42 -8.98
N VAL A 14 -9.68 -21.80 -10.16
CA VAL A 14 -10.73 -21.03 -10.84
C VAL A 14 -12.13 -21.35 -10.31
N LEU A 15 -12.98 -20.33 -10.24
CA LEU A 15 -14.35 -20.43 -9.71
C LEU A 15 -15.23 -21.45 -10.45
N HIS A 16 -14.93 -21.76 -11.72
CA HIS A 16 -15.69 -22.72 -12.55
C HIS A 16 -15.39 -24.18 -12.20
N THR A 17 -14.30 -24.44 -11.46
CA THR A 17 -13.98 -25.79 -11.00
C THR A 17 -14.76 -26.09 -9.71
N VAL A 18 -15.90 -26.76 -9.84
CA VAL A 18 -16.85 -26.99 -8.73
C VAL A 18 -16.16 -27.59 -7.49
N GLU A 19 -15.28 -28.58 -7.64
CA GLU A 19 -14.55 -29.24 -6.55
C GLU A 19 -13.13 -28.64 -6.32
N GLY A 20 -12.78 -27.53 -6.98
CA GLY A 20 -11.43 -26.98 -6.96
C GLY A 20 -10.95 -26.66 -5.55
N LYS A 21 -11.75 -25.99 -4.75
CA LYS A 21 -11.44 -25.68 -3.35
C LYS A 21 -11.18 -26.94 -2.51
N LYS A 22 -11.95 -28.01 -2.73
CA LYS A 22 -11.77 -29.27 -2.02
C LYS A 22 -10.49 -29.98 -2.45
N MET A 23 -10.16 -29.94 -3.74
CA MET A 23 -8.89 -30.47 -4.27
C MET A 23 -7.70 -29.77 -3.62
N LEU A 24 -7.70 -28.43 -3.61
CA LEU A 24 -6.65 -27.63 -2.97
C LEU A 24 -6.56 -27.91 -1.46
N SER A 25 -7.70 -27.95 -0.77
CA SER A 25 -7.76 -28.26 0.67
C SER A 25 -7.19 -29.65 0.97
N ASN A 26 -7.56 -30.67 0.23
CA ASN A 26 -7.03 -32.02 0.42
C ASN A 26 -5.51 -32.06 0.22
N PHE A 27 -5.00 -31.35 -0.77
CA PHE A 27 -3.56 -31.28 -1.02
C PHE A 27 -2.85 -30.53 0.10
N VAL A 28 -3.29 -29.29 0.39
CA VAL A 28 -2.59 -28.39 1.34
C VAL A 28 -2.69 -28.95 2.78
N LEU A 29 -3.88 -29.31 3.22
CA LEU A 29 -4.09 -29.78 4.59
C LEU A 29 -3.79 -31.27 4.75
N GLY A 30 -4.22 -32.11 3.80
CA GLY A 30 -4.08 -33.56 3.89
C GLY A 30 -2.72 -34.08 3.47
N VAL A 31 -2.15 -33.59 2.37
CA VAL A 31 -0.89 -34.09 1.82
C VAL A 31 0.29 -33.29 2.37
N CYS A 32 0.23 -31.96 2.35
CA CYS A 32 1.30 -31.08 2.87
C CYS A 32 1.28 -30.96 4.40
N GLY A 33 0.19 -31.30 5.06
CA GLY A 33 0.07 -31.25 6.52
C GLY A 33 0.04 -29.81 7.08
N CYS A 34 -0.35 -28.83 6.27
CA CYS A 34 -0.47 -27.45 6.73
C CYS A 34 -1.58 -27.33 7.77
N ALA A 35 -1.33 -26.59 8.85
CA ALA A 35 -2.27 -26.47 9.97
C ALA A 35 -3.52 -25.63 9.64
N GLY A 36 -3.46 -24.76 8.63
CA GLY A 36 -4.56 -23.85 8.28
C GLY A 36 -4.85 -22.81 9.36
N ASP A 37 -3.82 -22.41 10.09
CA ASP A 37 -3.88 -21.55 11.29
C ASP A 37 -3.61 -20.07 10.98
N TRP A 38 -3.52 -19.71 9.69
CA TRP A 38 -3.38 -18.33 9.26
C TRP A 38 -4.63 -17.51 9.65
N LYS A 39 -4.45 -16.58 10.60
CA LYS A 39 -5.50 -15.69 11.10
C LYS A 39 -5.07 -14.25 11.01
N MET A 40 -5.98 -13.36 10.64
CA MET A 40 -5.68 -11.96 10.40
C MET A 40 -5.38 -11.18 11.67
N ASP A 41 -6.07 -11.47 12.78
CA ASP A 41 -5.79 -10.89 14.09
C ASP A 41 -4.35 -11.20 14.55
N ALA A 42 -3.93 -12.47 14.43
CA ALA A 42 -2.56 -12.88 14.74
C ALA A 42 -1.53 -12.21 13.81
N PHE A 43 -1.84 -12.07 12.52
CA PHE A 43 -1.00 -11.34 11.58
C PHE A 43 -0.83 -9.87 12.00
N VAL A 44 -1.92 -9.17 12.28
CA VAL A 44 -1.89 -7.75 12.71
C VAL A 44 -1.02 -7.56 13.94
N GLU A 45 -1.22 -8.41 14.99
CA GLU A 45 -0.42 -8.33 16.20
C GLU A 45 1.07 -8.64 15.96
N HIS A 46 1.37 -9.63 15.12
CA HIS A 46 2.73 -9.99 14.76
C HIS A 46 3.43 -8.86 14.02
N THR A 47 2.80 -8.32 12.98
CA THR A 47 3.33 -7.22 12.17
C THR A 47 3.57 -5.96 13.01
N ILE A 48 2.66 -5.64 13.94
CA ILE A 48 2.86 -4.51 14.87
C ILE A 48 4.11 -4.71 15.73
N ARG A 49 4.39 -5.92 16.21
CA ARG A 49 5.61 -6.20 16.99
C ARG A 49 6.86 -6.05 16.14
N GLU A 50 6.87 -6.64 14.94
CA GLU A 50 8.00 -6.54 14.00
C GLU A 50 8.32 -5.09 13.63
N ILE A 51 7.28 -4.29 13.36
CA ILE A 51 7.46 -2.85 13.07
C ILE A 51 8.09 -2.14 14.27
N ARG A 52 7.64 -2.40 15.49
CA ARG A 52 8.21 -1.78 16.69
C ARG A 52 9.67 -2.13 16.89
N GLU A 53 10.00 -3.42 16.74
CA GLU A 53 11.38 -3.88 16.88
C GLU A 53 12.28 -3.27 15.81
N LYS A 54 11.81 -3.21 14.57
CA LYS A 54 12.57 -2.69 13.42
C LYS A 54 12.77 -1.18 13.51
N VAL A 55 11.75 -0.43 13.86
CA VAL A 55 11.79 1.04 13.89
C VAL A 55 12.50 1.56 15.12
N GLY A 56 12.31 0.94 16.29
CA GLY A 56 12.84 1.43 17.55
C GLY A 56 12.41 2.88 17.79
N ASP A 57 13.39 3.77 17.99
CA ASP A 57 13.16 5.22 18.17
C ASP A 57 13.17 6.01 16.86
N GLY A 58 13.24 5.33 15.71
CA GLY A 58 13.31 5.95 14.38
C GLY A 58 12.00 6.61 13.96
N LYS A 59 12.08 7.46 12.93
CA LYS A 59 10.94 8.13 12.30
C LYS A 59 10.59 7.49 10.99
N VAL A 60 9.30 7.32 10.73
CA VAL A 60 8.76 6.71 9.51
C VAL A 60 7.94 7.74 8.74
N LEU A 61 8.16 7.79 7.42
CA LEU A 61 7.39 8.60 6.48
C LEU A 61 6.57 7.68 5.58
N LEU A 62 5.29 7.99 5.41
CA LEU A 62 4.37 7.26 4.53
C LEU A 62 3.67 8.24 3.59
N ALA A 63 3.70 7.93 2.29
CA ALA A 63 2.83 8.58 1.31
C ALA A 63 1.44 7.95 1.38
N LEU A 64 0.48 8.68 1.94
CA LEU A 64 -0.91 8.24 2.08
C LEU A 64 -1.71 8.68 0.86
N SER A 65 -2.00 7.74 -0.04
CA SER A 65 -2.73 8.03 -1.29
C SER A 65 -4.26 8.06 -1.13
N GLY A 66 -4.78 7.70 0.05
CA GLY A 66 -6.21 7.49 0.26
C GLY A 66 -6.73 6.13 -0.25
N GLY A 67 -5.90 5.33 -0.92
CA GLY A 67 -6.21 3.95 -1.29
C GLY A 67 -6.22 3.02 -0.08
N VAL A 68 -6.85 1.84 -0.25
CA VAL A 68 -6.98 0.82 0.82
C VAL A 68 -5.62 0.42 1.38
N ASP A 69 -4.64 0.13 0.52
CA ASP A 69 -3.35 -0.41 0.93
C ASP A 69 -2.56 0.59 1.78
N SER A 70 -2.43 1.83 1.31
CA SER A 70 -1.77 2.90 2.08
C SER A 70 -2.50 3.21 3.38
N SER A 71 -3.84 3.10 3.41
CA SER A 71 -4.64 3.30 4.62
C SER A 71 -4.42 2.18 5.64
N VAL A 72 -4.34 0.93 5.20
CA VAL A 72 -4.08 -0.20 6.10
C VAL A 72 -2.64 -0.17 6.61
N ALA A 73 -1.67 0.18 5.75
CA ALA A 73 -0.29 0.41 6.17
C ALA A 73 -0.20 1.53 7.23
N ALA A 74 -0.90 2.66 7.02
CA ALA A 74 -0.98 3.74 7.99
C ALA A 74 -1.55 3.28 9.34
N GLY A 75 -2.62 2.48 9.31
CA GLY A 75 -3.23 1.92 10.52
C GLY A 75 -2.30 1.00 11.31
N LEU A 76 -1.60 0.08 10.62
CA LEU A 76 -0.60 -0.81 11.25
C LEU A 76 0.55 -0.01 11.88
N LEU A 77 1.13 0.90 11.11
CA LEU A 77 2.22 1.75 11.56
C LEU A 77 1.80 2.64 12.73
N SER A 78 0.63 3.27 12.67
CA SER A 78 0.11 4.09 13.76
C SER A 78 -0.02 3.29 15.07
N ARG A 79 -0.58 2.06 15.01
CA ARG A 79 -0.66 1.18 16.19
C ARG A 79 0.70 0.71 16.70
N ALA A 80 1.66 0.57 15.80
CA ALA A 80 3.00 0.13 16.16
C ALA A 80 3.82 1.24 16.83
N ILE A 81 3.87 2.43 16.22
CA ILE A 81 4.87 3.48 16.53
C ILE A 81 4.26 4.87 16.79
N GLY A 82 2.93 5.02 16.70
CA GLY A 82 2.24 6.28 17.03
C GLY A 82 2.82 7.49 16.30
N LYS A 83 3.14 8.54 17.03
CA LYS A 83 3.67 9.81 16.51
C LYS A 83 5.06 9.76 15.85
N GLN A 84 5.74 8.63 15.88
CA GLN A 84 6.94 8.42 15.04
C GLN A 84 6.58 8.32 13.56
N LEU A 85 5.30 8.01 13.24
CA LEU A 85 4.78 7.99 11.88
C LEU A 85 4.32 9.38 11.44
N THR A 86 4.78 9.82 10.27
CA THR A 86 4.25 10.98 9.56
C THR A 86 3.66 10.51 8.22
N CYS A 87 2.37 10.77 8.02
CA CYS A 87 1.66 10.51 6.77
C CYS A 87 1.50 11.81 5.98
N VAL A 88 1.95 11.81 4.73
CA VAL A 88 1.74 12.93 3.79
C VAL A 88 0.66 12.53 2.80
N PHE A 89 -0.45 13.27 2.82
CA PHE A 89 -1.56 13.13 1.88
C PHE A 89 -1.57 14.31 0.91
N VAL A 90 -1.44 14.03 -0.38
CA VAL A 90 -1.44 15.06 -1.43
C VAL A 90 -2.83 15.15 -2.05
N ASP A 91 -3.50 16.27 -1.79
CA ASP A 91 -4.77 16.61 -2.45
C ASP A 91 -4.48 17.30 -3.78
N HIS A 92 -4.50 16.51 -4.84
CA HIS A 92 -4.19 16.96 -6.20
C HIS A 92 -5.41 17.48 -6.98
N GLY A 93 -6.59 17.53 -6.35
CA GLY A 93 -7.81 18.02 -6.99
C GLY A 93 -8.47 17.07 -8.00
N LEU A 94 -7.90 15.90 -8.24
CA LEU A 94 -8.41 14.87 -9.15
C LEU A 94 -9.01 13.68 -8.38
N LEU A 95 -9.17 13.83 -7.07
CA LEU A 95 -9.78 12.85 -6.19
C LEU A 95 -11.32 12.79 -6.42
N ARG A 96 -11.93 11.74 -5.89
CA ARG A 96 -13.39 11.72 -5.78
C ARG A 96 -13.89 12.85 -4.90
N LYS A 97 -15.16 13.19 -5.05
CA LYS A 97 -15.82 14.16 -4.18
C LYS A 97 -15.64 13.75 -2.71
N ASP A 98 -15.25 14.71 -1.90
CA ASP A 98 -15.06 14.59 -0.45
C ASP A 98 -14.00 13.54 0.02
N GLU A 99 -13.27 12.91 -0.90
CA GLU A 99 -12.31 11.86 -0.59
C GLU A 99 -11.17 12.35 0.33
N GLY A 100 -10.66 13.56 0.09
CA GLY A 100 -9.63 14.15 0.95
C GLY A 100 -10.11 14.37 2.38
N ASP A 101 -11.36 14.83 2.53
CA ASP A 101 -11.98 15.07 3.84
C ASP A 101 -12.27 13.76 4.57
N GLU A 102 -12.67 12.71 3.83
CA GLU A 102 -12.84 11.37 4.42
C GLU A 102 -11.53 10.81 4.96
N VAL A 103 -10.43 10.94 4.22
CA VAL A 103 -9.09 10.48 4.64
C VAL A 103 -8.64 11.27 5.85
N GLU A 104 -8.76 12.58 5.83
CA GLU A 104 -8.43 13.45 6.97
C GLU A 104 -9.30 13.16 8.19
N GLY A 105 -10.58 12.86 8.01
CA GLY A 105 -11.48 12.46 9.08
C GLY A 105 -11.07 11.18 9.81
N VAL A 106 -10.32 10.29 9.15
CA VAL A 106 -9.84 9.03 9.74
C VAL A 106 -8.42 9.16 10.29
N PHE A 107 -7.53 9.80 9.55
CA PHE A 107 -6.09 9.85 9.86
C PHE A 107 -5.61 11.24 10.33
N GLY A 108 -6.43 12.27 10.22
CA GLY A 108 -6.10 13.63 10.63
C GLY A 108 -6.09 13.82 12.15
N PRO A 109 -5.88 15.06 12.60
CA PRO A 109 -5.71 15.38 14.04
C PRO A 109 -6.89 14.98 14.93
N ASN A 110 -8.10 14.95 14.38
CA ASN A 110 -9.31 14.53 15.07
C ASN A 110 -9.74 13.09 14.72
N GLY A 111 -8.90 12.37 14.00
CA GLY A 111 -9.14 11.00 13.57
C GLY A 111 -8.87 9.98 14.69
N GLN A 112 -9.08 8.72 14.35
CA GLN A 112 -8.95 7.63 15.33
C GLN A 112 -7.53 7.07 15.47
N PHE A 113 -6.60 7.49 14.60
CA PHE A 113 -5.22 6.99 14.58
C PHE A 113 -4.25 8.03 15.14
N ASP A 114 -3.37 7.59 16.04
CA ASP A 114 -2.31 8.42 16.61
C ASP A 114 -1.10 8.47 15.67
N LEU A 115 -1.04 9.50 14.83
CA LEU A 115 0.04 9.74 13.87
C LEU A 115 0.14 11.23 13.54
N ASN A 116 1.21 11.65 12.89
CA ASN A 116 1.30 12.98 12.31
C ASN A 116 0.73 12.97 10.90
N PHE A 117 -0.29 13.80 10.65
CA PHE A 117 -0.95 13.89 9.35
C PHE A 117 -0.69 15.25 8.71
N ILE A 118 -0.22 15.24 7.48
CA ILE A 118 0.01 16.43 6.66
C ILE A 118 -0.82 16.31 5.39
N ARG A 119 -1.81 17.20 5.23
CA ARG A 119 -2.54 17.38 3.97
C ARG A 119 -1.94 18.51 3.18
N VAL A 120 -1.46 18.21 1.99
CA VAL A 120 -0.93 19.22 1.06
C VAL A 120 -1.98 19.53 0.01
N ASN A 121 -2.52 20.74 0.02
CA ASN A 121 -3.37 21.20 -1.06
C ASN A 121 -2.50 21.61 -2.25
N ALA A 122 -2.47 20.75 -3.27
CA ALA A 122 -1.70 20.94 -4.48
C ALA A 122 -2.58 21.13 -5.74
N GLN A 123 -3.91 21.28 -5.58
CA GLN A 123 -4.88 21.29 -6.66
C GLN A 123 -4.51 22.23 -7.80
N GLN A 124 -4.22 23.51 -7.49
CA GLN A 124 -3.87 24.50 -8.51
C GLN A 124 -2.60 24.12 -9.27
N ARG A 125 -1.61 23.56 -8.58
CA ARG A 125 -0.34 23.14 -9.16
C ARG A 125 -0.53 22.01 -10.19
N TYR A 126 -1.45 21.07 -9.93
CA TYR A 126 -1.82 20.04 -10.89
C TYR A 126 -2.64 20.59 -12.05
N TYR A 127 -3.60 21.45 -11.80
CA TYR A 127 -4.40 22.06 -12.86
C TYR A 127 -3.55 22.85 -13.85
N ASP A 128 -2.60 23.64 -13.35
CA ASP A 128 -1.69 24.41 -14.21
C ASP A 128 -0.83 23.50 -15.09
N LYS A 129 -0.32 22.40 -14.56
CA LYS A 129 0.50 21.45 -15.32
C LYS A 129 -0.28 20.58 -16.31
N LEU A 130 -1.53 20.31 -16.03
CA LEU A 130 -2.41 19.49 -16.89
C LEU A 130 -3.15 20.32 -17.94
N ALA A 131 -3.08 21.65 -17.85
CA ALA A 131 -3.76 22.53 -18.80
C ALA A 131 -3.33 22.23 -20.24
N GLY A 132 -4.32 21.88 -21.09
CA GLY A 132 -4.09 21.57 -22.51
C GLY A 132 -3.46 20.18 -22.78
N VAL A 133 -3.17 19.38 -21.78
CA VAL A 133 -2.67 18.02 -21.96
C VAL A 133 -3.84 17.08 -22.18
N THR A 134 -3.91 16.44 -23.35
CA THR A 134 -5.02 15.54 -23.72
C THR A 134 -4.60 14.07 -23.79
N GLU A 135 -3.31 13.80 -23.97
CA GLU A 135 -2.78 12.45 -24.11
C GLU A 135 -2.72 11.76 -22.73
N PRO A 136 -3.36 10.57 -22.54
CA PRO A 136 -3.49 9.92 -21.24
C PRO A 136 -2.15 9.56 -20.57
N GLU A 137 -1.17 9.10 -21.34
CA GLU A 137 0.14 8.73 -20.80
C GLU A 137 0.94 9.96 -20.34
N ALA A 138 0.83 11.08 -21.07
CA ALA A 138 1.43 12.33 -20.67
C ALA A 138 0.81 12.85 -19.35
N LYS A 139 -0.51 12.78 -19.21
CA LYS A 139 -1.18 13.11 -17.95
C LYS A 139 -0.67 12.26 -16.80
N ARG A 140 -0.61 10.94 -16.99
CA ARG A 140 -0.14 10.00 -15.96
C ARG A 140 1.28 10.33 -15.50
N LYS A 141 2.18 10.62 -16.41
CA LYS A 141 3.57 11.02 -16.11
C LYS A 141 3.62 12.32 -15.31
N ILE A 142 2.90 13.35 -15.76
CA ILE A 142 2.86 14.65 -15.08
C ILE A 142 2.34 14.47 -13.64
N ILE A 143 1.25 13.72 -13.46
CA ILE A 143 0.66 13.49 -12.14
C ILE A 143 1.63 12.75 -11.23
N GLY A 144 2.29 11.70 -11.72
CA GLY A 144 3.27 10.95 -10.96
C GLY A 144 4.50 11.76 -10.58
N GLU A 145 5.11 12.47 -11.53
CA GLU A 145 6.28 13.32 -11.28
C GLU A 145 5.97 14.42 -10.27
N GLU A 146 4.80 15.04 -10.38
CA GLU A 146 4.42 16.12 -9.48
C GLU A 146 4.15 15.62 -8.06
N PHE A 147 3.55 14.44 -7.93
CA PHE A 147 3.38 13.79 -6.65
C PHE A 147 4.74 13.58 -5.95
N ILE A 148 5.73 13.07 -6.68
CA ILE A 148 7.09 12.87 -6.16
C ILE A 148 7.67 14.19 -5.65
N ARG A 149 7.62 15.25 -6.46
CA ARG A 149 8.17 16.55 -6.10
C ARG A 149 7.54 17.13 -4.83
N ILE A 150 6.22 17.05 -4.72
CA ILE A 150 5.50 17.52 -3.53
C ILE A 150 5.88 16.69 -2.31
N PHE A 151 5.93 15.37 -2.45
CA PHE A 151 6.34 14.48 -1.39
C PHE A 151 7.77 14.78 -0.90
N GLU A 152 8.69 15.02 -1.83
CA GLU A 152 10.05 15.46 -1.55
C GLU A 152 10.12 16.81 -0.82
N GLU A 153 9.34 17.79 -1.25
CA GLU A 153 9.27 19.09 -0.62
C GLU A 153 8.81 18.97 0.84
N GLU A 154 7.80 18.13 1.09
CA GLU A 154 7.31 17.88 2.45
C GLU A 154 8.31 17.07 3.28
N ALA A 155 8.95 16.05 2.72
CA ALA A 155 9.99 15.29 3.41
C ALA A 155 11.14 16.18 3.88
N LYS A 156 11.57 17.17 3.06
CA LYS A 156 12.58 18.15 3.44
C LYS A 156 12.15 19.03 4.63
N LYS A 157 10.86 19.40 4.69
CA LYS A 157 10.32 20.20 5.80
C LYS A 157 10.23 19.40 7.11
N ILE A 158 9.92 18.10 7.00
CA ILE A 158 9.85 17.16 8.14
C ILE A 158 11.26 16.95 8.72
N GLY A 159 12.30 16.99 7.89
CA GLY A 159 13.70 16.80 8.28
C GLY A 159 14.10 15.33 8.28
N ALA A 160 14.98 14.94 9.21
CA ALA A 160 15.52 13.58 9.22
C ALA A 160 14.43 12.54 9.45
N VAL A 161 14.32 11.61 8.52
CA VAL A 161 13.42 10.44 8.55
C VAL A 161 14.29 9.20 8.32
N ASP A 162 14.09 8.17 9.14
CA ASP A 162 14.89 6.96 9.08
C ASP A 162 14.36 5.92 8.10
N PHE A 163 13.04 5.84 7.97
CA PHE A 163 12.37 4.82 7.17
C PHE A 163 11.31 5.41 6.25
N LEU A 164 11.20 4.87 5.04
CA LEU A 164 10.06 5.09 4.16
C LEU A 164 9.13 3.88 4.26
N ALA A 165 7.83 4.11 4.42
CA ALA A 165 6.85 3.04 4.39
C ALA A 165 6.07 3.05 3.06
N GLN A 166 5.72 1.85 2.58
CA GLN A 166 4.96 1.64 1.36
C GLN A 166 3.85 0.61 1.57
N GLY A 167 2.74 0.81 0.87
CA GLY A 167 1.60 -0.11 0.89
C GLY A 167 1.68 -1.21 -0.18
N THR A 168 2.88 -1.70 -0.48
CA THR A 168 3.10 -2.83 -1.42
C THR A 168 2.40 -4.07 -0.92
N ILE A 169 1.69 -4.78 -1.79
CA ILE A 169 1.00 -6.04 -1.52
C ILE A 169 1.60 -7.19 -2.33
N TYR A 170 1.28 -8.44 -1.99
CA TYR A 170 1.88 -9.62 -2.63
C TYR A 170 1.72 -9.66 -4.17
N PRO A 171 0.57 -9.32 -4.78
CA PRO A 171 0.46 -9.20 -6.23
C PRO A 171 1.47 -8.25 -6.87
N ASP A 172 1.75 -7.11 -6.25
CA ASP A 172 2.74 -6.14 -6.76
C ASP A 172 4.15 -6.75 -6.80
N VAL A 173 4.47 -7.57 -5.79
CA VAL A 173 5.75 -8.29 -5.71
C VAL A 173 5.88 -9.31 -6.83
N VAL A 174 4.82 -10.06 -7.10
CA VAL A 174 4.80 -11.10 -8.16
C VAL A 174 4.88 -10.47 -9.55
N GLU A 175 4.15 -9.39 -9.80
CA GLU A 175 4.16 -8.67 -11.08
C GLU A 175 5.53 -8.03 -11.36
N SER A 176 6.23 -7.60 -10.31
CA SER A 176 7.58 -7.00 -10.43
C SER A 176 8.68 -8.02 -10.72
N GLY A 177 8.38 -9.32 -10.68
CA GLY A 177 9.32 -10.42 -10.89
C GLY A 177 10.05 -10.86 -9.62
N LEU A 178 10.06 -12.16 -9.38
CA LEU A 178 10.62 -12.84 -8.18
C LEU A 178 12.15 -12.73 -8.00
N GLY A 179 12.83 -11.80 -8.62
CA GLY A 179 14.29 -11.80 -8.61
C GLY A 179 14.97 -10.44 -8.74
N GLY A 180 14.22 -9.36 -8.77
CA GLY A 180 14.82 -8.03 -8.83
C GLY A 180 14.86 -7.38 -7.45
N GLU A 181 16.03 -6.98 -7.00
CA GLU A 181 16.21 -6.02 -5.92
C GLU A 181 15.17 -4.90 -6.03
N SER A 182 14.72 -4.34 -4.92
CA SER A 182 13.74 -3.25 -4.75
C SER A 182 13.74 -2.13 -5.82
N ALA A 183 14.73 -2.12 -6.70
CA ALA A 183 14.89 -1.20 -7.81
C ALA A 183 13.84 -1.37 -8.94
N VAL A 184 13.28 -2.57 -9.14
CA VAL A 184 12.36 -2.85 -10.26
C VAL A 184 10.91 -2.53 -9.90
N ILE A 185 10.54 -2.59 -8.62
CA ILE A 185 9.22 -2.19 -8.11
C ILE A 185 8.91 -0.70 -8.41
N LYS A 186 9.92 0.05 -8.78
CA LYS A 186 9.89 1.49 -9.00
C LYS A 186 9.18 1.95 -10.27
N SER A 187 8.78 1.07 -11.18
CA SER A 187 8.41 1.56 -12.51
C SER A 187 6.92 1.68 -12.80
N HIS A 188 6.01 1.02 -12.07
CA HIS A 188 4.62 0.98 -12.51
C HIS A 188 3.51 1.33 -11.49
N HIS A 189 3.70 1.15 -10.20
CA HIS A 189 2.71 1.49 -9.18
C HIS A 189 3.26 2.28 -7.98
N ASN A 190 4.56 2.28 -7.80
CA ASN A 190 5.22 3.15 -6.84
C ASN A 190 5.84 4.33 -7.58
N VAL A 191 5.56 5.49 -7.06
CA VAL A 191 6.12 6.77 -7.40
C VAL A 191 7.55 6.62 -7.92
N GLY A 192 7.75 6.72 -9.23
CA GLY A 192 9.02 6.50 -9.89
C GLY A 192 10.10 7.44 -9.38
N GLY A 193 11.05 6.91 -8.65
CA GLY A 193 12.15 7.65 -8.05
C GLY A 193 11.94 7.91 -6.58
N LEU A 194 12.65 7.15 -5.73
CA LEU A 194 12.93 7.60 -4.37
C LEU A 194 13.70 8.92 -4.48
N PRO A 195 13.42 9.88 -3.60
CA PRO A 195 14.17 11.14 -3.60
C PRO A 195 15.66 10.87 -3.40
N ASP A 196 16.48 11.28 -4.34
CA ASP A 196 17.95 11.10 -4.28
C ASP A 196 18.61 11.82 -3.09
N PHE A 197 17.84 12.63 -2.35
CA PHE A 197 18.35 13.46 -1.26
C PHE A 197 17.90 12.99 0.15
N VAL A 198 17.08 11.95 0.27
CA VAL A 198 16.70 11.37 1.57
C VAL A 198 17.32 9.99 1.70
N ASP A 199 18.30 9.90 2.58
CA ASP A 199 19.02 8.67 2.87
C ASP A 199 18.22 7.84 3.89
N PHE A 200 17.21 7.11 3.41
CA PHE A 200 16.45 6.20 4.24
C PHE A 200 17.29 4.96 4.57
N LYS A 201 17.28 4.55 5.82
CA LYS A 201 17.94 3.31 6.26
C LYS A 201 17.34 2.10 5.55
N GLU A 202 16.00 2.06 5.46
CA GLU A 202 15.27 0.93 4.88
C GLU A 202 13.84 1.32 4.50
N ILE A 203 13.23 0.52 3.61
CA ILE A 203 11.80 0.60 3.26
C ILE A 203 11.02 -0.40 4.13
N ILE A 204 9.89 0.02 4.69
CA ILE A 204 8.98 -0.81 5.47
C ILE A 204 7.75 -1.11 4.61
N GLU A 205 7.50 -2.37 4.33
CA GLU A 205 6.38 -2.86 3.51
C GLU A 205 5.51 -3.83 4.34
N PRO A 206 4.65 -3.33 5.22
CA PRO A 206 3.94 -4.17 6.20
C PRO A 206 2.89 -5.10 5.58
N LEU A 207 2.55 -4.92 4.30
CA LEU A 207 1.52 -5.68 3.60
C LEU A 207 2.07 -6.59 2.51
N ARG A 208 3.39 -6.70 2.40
CA ARG A 208 4.10 -7.37 1.30
C ARG A 208 3.65 -8.81 1.04
N ASP A 209 3.25 -9.51 2.08
CA ASP A 209 2.88 -10.92 2.02
C ASP A 209 1.35 -11.14 1.93
N LEU A 210 0.56 -10.06 1.86
CA LEU A 210 -0.89 -10.12 1.83
C LEU A 210 -1.47 -9.98 0.43
N PHE A 211 -2.52 -10.77 0.18
CA PHE A 211 -3.43 -10.54 -0.93
C PHE A 211 -4.44 -9.42 -0.59
N LYS A 212 -5.05 -8.85 -1.63
CA LYS A 212 -5.98 -7.71 -1.49
C LYS A 212 -7.13 -7.96 -0.50
N ASP A 213 -7.67 -9.16 -0.50
CA ASP A 213 -8.76 -9.53 0.41
C ASP A 213 -8.29 -9.66 1.87
N GLU A 214 -7.03 -10.04 2.08
CA GLU A 214 -6.40 -10.08 3.39
C GLU A 214 -6.09 -8.68 3.89
N VAL A 215 -5.62 -7.78 3.03
CA VAL A 215 -5.44 -6.36 3.34
C VAL A 215 -6.74 -5.74 3.84
N ARG A 216 -7.88 -6.03 3.18
CA ARG A 216 -9.18 -5.55 3.62
C ARG A 216 -9.56 -6.09 5.01
N LYS A 217 -9.34 -7.38 5.25
CA LYS A 217 -9.58 -7.98 6.58
C LYS A 217 -8.71 -7.32 7.65
N ALA A 218 -7.42 -7.13 7.38
CA ALA A 218 -6.53 -6.41 8.28
C ALA A 218 -7.02 -4.97 8.55
N GLY A 219 -7.53 -4.29 7.53
CA GLY A 219 -8.15 -2.98 7.68
C GLY A 219 -9.34 -2.96 8.63
N LEU A 220 -10.20 -3.96 8.57
CA LEU A 220 -11.33 -4.10 9.50
C LEU A 220 -10.86 -4.38 10.94
N GLU A 221 -9.89 -5.27 11.13
CA GLU A 221 -9.27 -5.56 12.44
C GLU A 221 -8.62 -4.31 13.06
N LEU A 222 -8.08 -3.43 12.24
CA LEU A 222 -7.55 -2.14 12.66
C LEU A 222 -8.65 -1.11 12.98
N GLY A 223 -9.92 -1.40 12.68
CA GLY A 223 -11.03 -0.49 12.86
C GLY A 223 -11.12 0.61 11.80
N ILE A 224 -10.46 0.46 10.67
CA ILE A 224 -10.62 1.39 9.55
C ILE A 224 -12.08 1.28 9.04
N PRO A 225 -12.77 2.41 8.81
CA PRO A 225 -14.16 2.38 8.37
C PRO A 225 -14.37 1.56 7.10
N GLU A 226 -15.42 0.74 7.05
CA GLU A 226 -15.74 -0.12 5.91
C GLU A 226 -15.77 0.63 4.57
N ARG A 227 -16.26 1.88 4.56
CA ARG A 227 -16.29 2.73 3.36
C ARG A 227 -14.91 3.00 2.77
N LEU A 228 -13.84 2.97 3.58
CA LEU A 228 -12.46 3.08 3.10
C LEU A 228 -11.90 1.71 2.71
N VAL A 229 -12.18 0.67 3.51
CA VAL A 229 -11.67 -0.69 3.28
C VAL A 229 -12.26 -1.32 2.03
N PHE A 230 -13.57 -1.15 1.78
CA PHE A 230 -14.28 -1.68 0.61
C PHE A 230 -14.46 -0.64 -0.49
N ARG A 231 -13.75 0.47 -0.41
CA ARG A 231 -13.74 1.47 -1.48
C ARG A 231 -13.43 0.81 -2.82
N GLN A 232 -14.23 1.16 -3.82
CA GLN A 232 -13.99 0.69 -5.18
C GLN A 232 -12.63 1.21 -5.67
N PRO A 233 -11.82 0.38 -6.37
CA PRO A 233 -10.56 0.82 -6.94
C PRO A 233 -10.72 2.11 -7.75
N PHE A 234 -9.75 2.99 -7.60
CA PHE A 234 -9.70 4.26 -8.32
C PHE A 234 -8.28 4.47 -8.82
N PRO A 235 -8.08 4.87 -10.08
CA PRO A 235 -6.74 5.04 -10.63
C PRO A 235 -5.91 6.04 -9.81
N GLY A 236 -4.61 5.81 -9.64
CA GLY A 236 -3.70 6.76 -8.98
C GLY A 236 -3.75 8.17 -9.58
N PRO A 237 -3.86 8.33 -10.93
CA PRO A 237 -4.07 9.63 -11.55
C PRO A 237 -5.39 10.33 -11.23
N GLY A 238 -6.34 9.66 -10.61
CA GLY A 238 -7.65 10.22 -10.30
C GLY A 238 -8.50 10.43 -11.55
N LEU A 239 -9.15 11.59 -11.63
CA LEU A 239 -10.00 12.02 -12.73
C LEU A 239 -9.24 12.83 -13.81
N GLY A 240 -7.92 12.71 -13.83
CA GLY A 240 -7.06 13.43 -14.75
C GLY A 240 -7.16 13.01 -16.23
#